data_c5c122e526a7fcb4e1edc46029fbc126
#
_entry.id   c5c122e526a7fcb4e1edc46029fbc126
#
_cell.length_a   1.000
_cell.length_b   1.000
_cell.length_c   1.000
_cell.angle_alpha   90.00
_cell.angle_beta   90.00
_cell.angle_gamma   90.00
#
_symmetry.space_group_name_H-M   'P 1'
#
loop_
_entity.id
_entity.type
_entity.pdbx_description
1 polymer ?
#
loop_
_entity_poly.entity_id
_entity_poly.type
_entity_poly.pdbx_seq_one_letter_code
_entity_poly.pdbx_strand_id
1 'polypeptide(L)'
;LNKYKNPTSFNTIRRHLNALLNYLKDNGFEVEISSLKPRKQTEKLHKPIDNIGILLDEVKSFNSNLYLCCLLTYGCLLRPHREVRQLRWGDFSDDLKYISIGGDRVKSKRNRIVPVPEFIRKQLSVGKKENNIFTNSPIEFNEDYFKALWGRFKRVSKLIEQDQTLYSFRHSGAIDIFKRTGSITKLQKAMGHSSLAVSLTYLRGLEVSDLEESDMPMV
;
A
#
# COMPACT_ATOMS: atom_id res chain seq x y z
N LEU A 1 -28.54 11.15 3.00
CA LEU A 1 -27.10 11.49 3.08
C LEU A 1 -26.66 11.97 4.47
N ASN A 2 -27.47 12.70 5.22
CA ASN A 2 -27.09 13.34 6.50
C ASN A 2 -26.65 12.35 7.60
N LYS A 3 -27.09 11.09 7.56
CA LYS A 3 -26.65 10.05 8.51
C LYS A 3 -25.16 9.65 8.34
N TYR A 4 -24.54 9.95 7.20
CA TYR A 4 -23.14 9.63 6.96
C TYR A 4 -22.23 10.73 7.51
N LYS A 5 -21.73 10.54 8.74
CA LYS A 5 -20.80 11.50 9.40
C LYS A 5 -19.42 11.53 8.72
N ASN A 6 -18.93 10.37 8.25
CA ASN A 6 -17.62 10.26 7.60
C ASN A 6 -17.63 10.91 6.21
N PRO A 7 -16.76 11.91 5.93
CA PRO A 7 -16.70 12.61 4.64
C PRO A 7 -16.50 11.68 3.44
N THR A 8 -15.70 10.62 3.57
CA THR A 8 -15.43 9.64 2.49
C THR A 8 -16.71 8.89 2.13
N SER A 9 -17.42 8.36 3.12
CA SER A 9 -18.69 7.64 2.91
C SER A 9 -19.74 8.58 2.33
N PHE A 10 -19.88 9.80 2.89
CA PHE A 10 -20.79 10.82 2.36
C PHE A 10 -20.51 11.11 0.88
N ASN A 11 -19.26 11.39 0.52
CA ASN A 11 -18.88 11.73 -0.85
C ASN A 11 -19.06 10.56 -1.82
N THR A 12 -18.85 9.32 -1.36
CA THR A 12 -19.07 8.10 -2.17
C THR A 12 -20.56 7.92 -2.47
N ILE A 13 -21.43 7.97 -1.46
CA ILE A 13 -22.87 7.83 -1.66
C ILE A 13 -23.42 9.00 -2.49
N ARG A 14 -22.94 10.22 -2.25
CA ARG A 14 -23.30 11.39 -3.05
C ARG A 14 -22.99 11.18 -4.54
N ARG A 15 -21.80 10.65 -4.88
CA ARG A 15 -21.43 10.35 -6.28
C ARG A 15 -22.36 9.30 -6.90
N HIS A 16 -22.66 8.23 -6.16
CA HIS A 16 -23.55 7.19 -6.65
C HIS A 16 -24.98 7.70 -6.87
N LEU A 17 -25.50 8.52 -5.95
CA LEU A 17 -26.81 9.16 -6.11
C LEU A 17 -26.84 10.10 -7.31
N ASN A 18 -25.83 10.96 -7.47
CA ASN A 18 -25.77 11.86 -8.63
C ASN A 18 -25.64 11.10 -9.96
N ALA A 19 -24.89 10.00 -9.98
CA ALA A 19 -24.81 9.15 -11.17
C ALA A 19 -26.17 8.52 -11.52
N LEU A 20 -26.91 8.03 -10.53
CA LEU A 20 -28.26 7.50 -10.72
C LEU A 20 -29.23 8.59 -11.19
N LEU A 21 -29.23 9.77 -10.54
CA LEU A 21 -30.11 10.88 -10.92
C LEU A 21 -29.83 11.39 -12.34
N ASN A 22 -28.54 11.49 -12.74
CA ASN A 22 -28.17 11.83 -14.09
C ASN A 22 -28.68 10.78 -15.08
N TYR A 23 -28.49 9.49 -14.79
CA TYR A 23 -29.02 8.41 -15.64
C TYR A 23 -30.51 8.49 -15.81
N LEU A 24 -31.29 8.72 -14.73
CA LEU A 24 -32.74 8.87 -14.78
C LEU A 24 -33.13 10.08 -15.66
N LYS A 25 -32.47 11.22 -15.46
CA LYS A 25 -32.70 12.42 -16.24
C LYS A 25 -32.44 12.21 -17.73
N ASP A 26 -31.33 11.54 -18.08
CA ASP A 26 -30.94 11.22 -19.46
C ASP A 26 -31.94 10.23 -20.12
N ASN A 27 -32.70 9.47 -19.34
CA ASN A 27 -33.77 8.58 -19.78
C ASN A 27 -35.19 9.21 -19.69
N GLY A 28 -35.28 10.54 -19.58
CA GLY A 28 -36.57 11.26 -19.68
C GLY A 28 -37.38 11.35 -18.38
N PHE A 29 -36.81 10.94 -17.22
CA PHE A 29 -37.47 11.12 -15.95
C PHE A 29 -37.24 12.53 -15.40
N GLU A 30 -38.29 13.16 -14.88
CA GLU A 30 -38.19 14.43 -14.15
C GLU A 30 -37.59 14.19 -12.77
N VAL A 31 -36.29 14.47 -12.63
CA VAL A 31 -35.54 14.34 -11.37
C VAL A 31 -34.64 15.55 -11.17
N GLU A 32 -34.57 16.02 -9.92
CA GLU A 32 -33.61 17.05 -9.52
C GLU A 32 -32.25 16.44 -9.16
N ILE A 33 -31.18 16.99 -9.74
CA ILE A 33 -29.82 16.61 -9.41
C ILE A 33 -29.43 17.28 -8.10
N SER A 34 -28.90 16.51 -7.16
CA SER A 34 -28.47 17.05 -5.88
C SER A 34 -27.37 18.10 -6.01
N SER A 35 -27.63 19.30 -5.52
CA SER A 35 -26.67 20.43 -5.44
C SER A 35 -25.69 20.32 -4.26
N LEU A 36 -25.77 19.26 -3.45
CA LEU A 36 -24.89 19.05 -2.29
C LEU A 36 -23.42 19.04 -2.69
N LYS A 37 -22.62 19.89 -2.03
CA LYS A 37 -21.17 19.94 -2.24
C LYS A 37 -20.46 18.77 -1.58
N PRO A 38 -19.33 18.29 -2.12
CA PRO A 38 -18.53 17.28 -1.45
C PRO A 38 -17.97 17.84 -0.14
N ARG A 39 -17.91 17.00 0.91
CA ARG A 39 -17.27 17.36 2.18
C ARG A 39 -15.74 17.24 2.03
N LYS A 40 -15.01 18.19 2.64
CA LYS A 40 -13.55 18.13 2.69
C LYS A 40 -13.11 16.87 3.42
N GLN A 41 -12.24 16.11 2.78
CA GLN A 41 -11.61 14.92 3.37
C GLN A 41 -10.26 15.32 3.95
N THR A 42 -9.99 14.90 5.18
CA THR A 42 -8.65 14.91 5.73
C THR A 42 -7.95 13.64 5.28
N GLU A 43 -6.79 13.78 4.63
CA GLU A 43 -5.97 12.63 4.28
C GLU A 43 -5.46 11.98 5.58
N LYS A 44 -5.85 10.72 5.80
CA LYS A 44 -5.21 9.90 6.84
C LYS A 44 -3.96 9.28 6.23
N LEU A 45 -2.81 9.83 6.59
CA LEU A 45 -1.54 9.17 6.32
C LEU A 45 -1.37 8.02 7.32
N HIS A 46 -0.88 6.89 6.84
CA HIS A 46 -0.45 5.81 7.73
C HIS A 46 0.81 6.26 8.45
N LYS A 47 0.78 6.25 9.78
CA LYS A 47 1.96 6.63 10.58
C LYS A 47 3.12 5.68 10.25
N PRO A 48 4.32 6.17 9.92
CA PRO A 48 5.47 5.31 9.68
C PRO A 48 5.87 4.55 10.97
N ILE A 49 6.71 3.55 10.83
CA ILE A 49 7.25 2.74 11.92
C ILE A 49 8.72 3.12 12.07
N ASP A 50 9.09 3.63 13.25
CA ASP A 50 10.45 4.11 13.51
C ASP A 50 11.45 2.95 13.66
N ASN A 51 11.12 1.95 14.46
CA ASN A 51 11.97 0.79 14.75
C ASN A 51 11.47 -0.46 14.00
N ILE A 52 11.60 -0.45 12.67
CA ILE A 52 11.07 -1.49 11.80
C ILE A 52 11.63 -2.88 12.13
N GLY A 53 12.92 -2.97 12.47
CA GLY A 53 13.58 -4.24 12.78
C GLY A 53 12.99 -4.92 14.03
N ILE A 54 12.87 -4.18 15.12
CA ILE A 54 12.32 -4.69 16.38
C ILE A 54 10.88 -5.16 16.19
N LEU A 55 10.08 -4.38 15.45
CA LEU A 55 8.70 -4.77 15.17
C LEU A 55 8.63 -6.01 14.28
N LEU A 56 9.50 -6.14 13.29
CA LEU A 56 9.55 -7.33 12.43
C LEU A 56 9.93 -8.58 13.21
N ASP A 57 10.81 -8.50 14.20
CA ASP A 57 11.17 -9.63 15.06
C ASP A 57 9.98 -10.07 15.93
N GLU A 58 9.21 -9.11 16.47
CA GLU A 58 7.99 -9.41 17.21
C GLU A 58 6.91 -10.06 16.30
N VAL A 59 6.72 -9.52 15.10
CA VAL A 59 5.79 -10.09 14.10
C VAL A 59 6.22 -11.48 13.68
N LYS A 60 7.53 -11.74 13.52
CA LYS A 60 8.08 -13.06 13.18
C LYS A 60 7.75 -14.10 14.24
N SER A 61 7.90 -13.74 15.52
CA SER A 61 7.57 -14.59 16.65
C SER A 61 6.07 -14.85 16.77
N PHE A 62 5.24 -13.91 16.31
CA PHE A 62 3.79 -14.02 16.35
C PHE A 62 3.23 -14.91 15.23
N ASN A 63 3.64 -14.68 13.97
CA ASN A 63 3.11 -15.44 12.83
C ASN A 63 3.97 -15.26 11.57
N SER A 64 4.41 -16.37 10.98
CA SER A 64 5.28 -16.38 9.79
C SER A 64 4.64 -15.75 8.53
N ASN A 65 3.35 -15.97 8.29
CA ASN A 65 2.67 -15.38 7.14
C ASN A 65 2.55 -13.86 7.28
N LEU A 66 2.24 -13.37 8.50
CA LEU A 66 2.21 -11.94 8.76
C LEU A 66 3.59 -11.32 8.60
N TYR A 67 4.63 -12.00 9.09
CA TYR A 67 6.01 -11.57 8.93
C TYR A 67 6.41 -11.42 7.46
N LEU A 68 6.18 -12.44 6.65
CA LEU A 68 6.46 -12.38 5.21
C LEU A 68 5.64 -11.29 4.51
N CYS A 69 4.37 -11.11 4.90
CA CYS A 69 3.54 -10.01 4.40
C CYS A 69 4.15 -8.64 4.74
N CYS A 70 4.60 -8.44 5.98
CA CYS A 70 5.25 -7.19 6.40
C CYS A 70 6.56 -6.95 5.65
N LEU A 71 7.40 -7.98 5.49
CA LEU A 71 8.66 -7.90 4.72
C LEU A 71 8.43 -7.47 3.27
N LEU A 72 7.48 -8.10 2.56
CA LEU A 72 7.15 -7.77 1.18
C LEU A 72 6.51 -6.39 1.06
N THR A 73 5.71 -6.00 2.06
CA THR A 73 5.10 -4.67 2.10
C THR A 73 6.15 -3.57 2.33
N TYR A 74 7.13 -3.81 3.17
CA TYR A 74 8.22 -2.89 3.46
C TYR A 74 9.26 -2.84 2.34
N GLY A 75 9.87 -3.99 2.01
CA GLY A 75 11.04 -4.05 1.14
C GLY A 75 10.73 -4.05 -0.35
N CYS A 76 9.54 -4.54 -0.75
CA CYS A 76 9.08 -4.53 -2.14
C CYS A 76 7.99 -3.49 -2.40
N LEU A 77 7.58 -2.74 -1.39
CA LEU A 77 6.51 -1.74 -1.46
C LEU A 77 5.22 -2.29 -2.10
N LEU A 78 4.87 -3.55 -1.81
CA LEU A 78 3.64 -4.17 -2.27
C LEU A 78 2.46 -3.82 -1.36
N ARG A 79 1.25 -3.79 -1.94
CA ARG A 79 0.03 -3.58 -1.15
C ARG A 79 -0.38 -4.88 -0.45
N PRO A 80 -0.49 -4.88 0.91
CA PRO A 80 -0.64 -6.13 1.67
C PRO A 80 -1.91 -6.90 1.34
N HIS A 81 -3.06 -6.22 1.23
CA HIS A 81 -4.36 -6.87 1.10
C HIS A 81 -4.67 -7.38 -0.30
N ARG A 82 -3.96 -6.92 -1.32
CA ARG A 82 -4.19 -7.35 -2.70
C ARG A 82 -2.93 -7.91 -3.33
N GLU A 83 -1.91 -7.08 -3.53
CA GLU A 83 -0.71 -7.49 -4.27
C GLU A 83 0.04 -8.61 -3.53
N VAL A 84 0.33 -8.45 -2.22
CA VAL A 84 1.01 -9.48 -1.42
C VAL A 84 0.16 -10.74 -1.29
N ARG A 85 -1.11 -10.60 -0.92
CA ARG A 85 -2.02 -11.73 -0.70
C ARG A 85 -2.15 -12.65 -1.93
N GLN A 86 -2.11 -12.06 -3.12
CA GLN A 86 -2.31 -12.76 -4.39
C GLN A 86 -1.01 -13.22 -5.07
N LEU A 87 0.17 -13.03 -4.42
CA LEU A 87 1.43 -13.46 -4.99
C LEU A 87 1.48 -14.97 -5.19
N ARG A 88 1.97 -15.36 -6.37
CA ARG A 88 2.27 -16.74 -6.74
C ARG A 88 3.75 -16.90 -7.01
N TRP A 89 4.26 -18.09 -6.93
CA TRP A 89 5.66 -18.36 -7.26
C TRP A 89 6.00 -18.03 -8.71
N GLY A 90 5.03 -18.14 -9.62
CA GLY A 90 5.20 -17.73 -11.02
C GLY A 90 5.34 -16.22 -11.24
N ASP A 91 5.07 -15.39 -10.23
CA ASP A 91 5.32 -13.95 -10.29
C ASP A 91 6.78 -13.59 -10.06
N PHE A 92 7.57 -14.52 -9.50
CA PHE A 92 8.99 -14.31 -9.25
C PHE A 92 9.83 -14.75 -10.44
N SER A 93 10.95 -14.04 -10.68
CA SER A 93 12.00 -14.53 -11.55
C SER A 93 12.63 -15.82 -10.99
N ASP A 94 13.22 -16.67 -11.83
CA ASP A 94 13.78 -17.94 -11.41
C ASP A 94 14.89 -17.79 -10.34
N ASP A 95 15.60 -16.66 -10.33
CA ASP A 95 16.61 -16.29 -9.33
C ASP A 95 16.03 -15.52 -8.13
N LEU A 96 14.72 -15.39 -8.06
CA LEU A 96 13.96 -14.64 -7.02
C LEU A 96 14.32 -13.15 -6.90
N LYS A 97 15.09 -12.58 -7.82
CA LYS A 97 15.52 -11.18 -7.72
C LYS A 97 14.43 -10.16 -8.06
N TYR A 98 13.40 -10.59 -8.78
CA TYR A 98 12.34 -9.71 -9.23
C TYR A 98 10.94 -10.34 -9.03
N ILE A 99 9.96 -9.49 -8.78
CA ILE A 99 8.54 -9.83 -8.82
C ILE A 99 7.89 -9.05 -9.96
N SER A 100 7.18 -9.75 -10.84
CA SER A 100 6.38 -9.18 -11.93
C SER A 100 4.90 -9.21 -11.54
N ILE A 101 4.27 -8.05 -11.41
CA ILE A 101 2.86 -7.94 -11.04
C ILE A 101 2.07 -7.43 -12.25
N GLY A 102 1.11 -8.23 -12.71
CA GLY A 102 0.21 -7.86 -13.80
C GLY A 102 -0.68 -6.67 -13.47
N GLY A 103 -1.01 -5.87 -14.47
CA GLY A 103 -1.83 -4.67 -14.33
C GLY A 103 -3.24 -4.92 -13.79
N ASP A 104 -3.79 -6.12 -13.98
CA ASP A 104 -5.06 -6.58 -13.43
C ASP A 104 -5.09 -6.58 -11.89
N ARG A 105 -3.95 -6.88 -11.27
CA ARG A 105 -3.76 -6.91 -9.81
C ARG A 105 -3.32 -5.56 -9.22
N VAL A 106 -2.86 -4.62 -10.05
CA VAL A 106 -2.35 -3.32 -9.62
C VAL A 106 -3.42 -2.23 -9.76
N LYS A 107 -3.57 -1.35 -8.76
CA LYS A 107 -4.53 -0.24 -8.79
C LYS A 107 -4.33 0.70 -10.00
N SER A 108 -3.08 0.86 -10.46
CA SER A 108 -2.72 1.68 -11.61
C SER A 108 -3.00 1.02 -12.97
N LYS A 109 -3.43 -0.24 -12.99
CA LYS A 109 -3.64 -1.06 -14.20
C LYS A 109 -2.40 -1.17 -15.11
N ARG A 110 -1.19 -0.93 -14.58
CA ARG A 110 0.08 -1.04 -15.30
C ARG A 110 0.92 -2.15 -14.72
N ASN A 111 1.55 -2.96 -15.58
CA ASN A 111 2.51 -3.95 -15.15
C ASN A 111 3.66 -3.29 -14.38
N ARG A 112 4.12 -3.96 -13.33
CA ARG A 112 5.19 -3.48 -12.47
C ARG A 112 6.19 -4.59 -12.18
N ILE A 113 7.47 -4.31 -12.39
CA ILE A 113 8.56 -5.18 -11.96
C ILE A 113 9.19 -4.53 -10.73
N VAL A 114 9.35 -5.31 -9.67
CA VAL A 114 9.88 -4.87 -8.38
C VAL A 114 11.07 -5.73 -8.00
N PRO A 115 12.22 -5.13 -7.68
CA PRO A 115 13.37 -5.91 -7.15
C PRO A 115 13.03 -6.44 -5.76
N VAL A 116 13.51 -7.67 -5.48
CA VAL A 116 13.35 -8.34 -4.18
C VAL A 116 14.67 -8.26 -3.43
N PRO A 117 14.72 -7.51 -2.31
CA PRO A 117 15.92 -7.43 -1.49
C PRO A 117 16.38 -8.80 -0.96
N GLU A 118 17.69 -8.95 -0.75
CA GLU A 118 18.29 -10.21 -0.32
C GLU A 118 17.71 -10.73 1.00
N PHE A 119 17.45 -9.83 1.96
CA PHE A 119 16.89 -10.22 3.26
C PHE A 119 15.48 -10.84 3.15
N ILE A 120 14.72 -10.50 2.10
CA ILE A 120 13.42 -11.13 1.79
C ILE A 120 13.67 -12.48 1.09
N ARG A 121 14.55 -12.53 0.10
CA ARG A 121 14.85 -13.76 -0.63
C ARG A 121 15.26 -14.91 0.28
N LYS A 122 16.03 -14.61 1.34
CA LYS A 122 16.44 -15.59 2.37
C LYS A 122 15.26 -16.17 3.18
N GLN A 123 14.08 -15.55 3.13
CA GLN A 123 12.88 -16.03 3.83
C GLN A 123 11.92 -16.80 2.91
N LEU A 124 12.24 -16.89 1.61
CA LEU A 124 11.37 -17.51 0.61
C LEU A 124 11.72 -19.00 0.46
N SER A 125 10.71 -19.86 0.47
CA SER A 125 10.81 -21.30 0.15
C SER A 125 10.01 -21.56 -1.12
N VAL A 126 10.70 -21.78 -2.24
CA VAL A 126 10.11 -21.89 -3.56
C VAL A 126 9.15 -23.07 -3.66
N GLY A 127 7.96 -22.82 -4.20
CA GLY A 127 6.93 -23.79 -4.51
C GLY A 127 6.63 -23.89 -6.01
N LYS A 128 5.54 -24.56 -6.36
CA LYS A 128 5.08 -24.65 -7.75
C LYS A 128 4.63 -23.29 -8.26
N LYS A 129 4.92 -22.96 -9.54
CA LYS A 129 4.68 -21.63 -10.14
C LYS A 129 3.20 -21.16 -10.01
N GLU A 130 2.26 -22.07 -10.12
CA GLU A 130 0.83 -21.81 -9.98
C GLU A 130 0.35 -21.55 -8.54
N ASN A 131 1.16 -21.94 -7.56
CA ASN A 131 0.76 -21.84 -6.15
C ASN A 131 1.02 -20.45 -5.56
N ASN A 132 0.09 -20.04 -4.69
CA ASN A 132 0.25 -18.85 -3.84
C ASN A 132 1.36 -19.09 -2.81
N ILE A 133 2.18 -18.08 -2.56
CA ILE A 133 3.37 -18.18 -1.69
C ILE A 133 3.05 -18.44 -0.21
N PHE A 134 1.83 -18.16 0.23
CA PHE A 134 1.39 -18.33 1.63
C PHE A 134 0.65 -19.64 1.86
N THR A 135 -0.18 -20.06 0.90
CA THR A 135 -1.03 -21.24 1.05
C THR A 135 -0.40 -22.50 0.46
N ASN A 136 0.63 -22.32 -0.34
CA ASN A 136 1.26 -23.37 -1.16
C ASN A 136 0.22 -24.15 -2.02
N SER A 137 -0.87 -23.49 -2.40
CA SER A 137 -1.93 -23.99 -3.27
C SER A 137 -2.33 -22.92 -4.29
N PRO A 138 -3.08 -23.25 -5.37
CA PRO A 138 -3.57 -22.26 -6.32
C PRO A 138 -4.56 -21.24 -5.72
N ILE A 139 -5.09 -21.51 -4.54
CA ILE A 139 -6.09 -20.67 -3.87
C ILE A 139 -5.41 -19.78 -2.84
N GLU A 140 -5.57 -18.47 -2.97
CA GLU A 140 -5.09 -17.49 -2.00
C GLU A 140 -6.00 -17.40 -0.77
N PHE A 141 -5.48 -16.82 0.32
CA PHE A 141 -6.29 -16.47 1.50
C PHE A 141 -7.42 -15.50 1.14
N ASN A 142 -8.49 -15.48 1.95
CA ASN A 142 -9.58 -14.52 1.79
C ASN A 142 -9.10 -13.06 1.94
N GLU A 143 -9.90 -12.10 1.49
CA GLU A 143 -9.53 -10.68 1.44
C GLU A 143 -9.21 -10.07 2.80
N ASP A 144 -9.85 -10.56 3.87
CA ASP A 144 -9.67 -10.03 5.22
C ASP A 144 -8.56 -10.74 6.01
N TYR A 145 -7.92 -11.78 5.46
CA TYR A 145 -6.95 -12.61 6.20
C TYR A 145 -5.86 -11.78 6.89
N PHE A 146 -5.12 -10.98 6.15
CA PHE A 146 -4.05 -10.16 6.71
C PHE A 146 -4.57 -9.03 7.59
N LYS A 147 -5.75 -8.49 7.31
CA LYS A 147 -6.41 -7.48 8.15
C LYS A 147 -6.80 -8.06 9.51
N ALA A 148 -7.41 -9.24 9.52
CA ALA A 148 -7.78 -9.94 10.74
C ALA A 148 -6.55 -10.36 11.55
N LEU A 149 -5.50 -10.85 10.87
CA LEU A 149 -4.24 -11.27 11.49
C LEU A 149 -3.51 -10.08 12.11
N TRP A 150 -3.44 -8.94 11.42
CA TRP A 150 -2.91 -7.69 11.95
C TRP A 150 -3.70 -7.19 13.15
N GLY A 151 -5.04 -7.26 13.09
CA GLY A 151 -5.90 -6.89 14.21
C GLY A 151 -5.67 -7.74 15.46
N ARG A 152 -5.36 -9.04 15.28
CA ARG A 152 -4.95 -9.93 16.40
C ARG A 152 -3.58 -9.55 16.95
N PHE A 153 -2.60 -9.30 16.09
CA PHE A 153 -1.27 -8.86 16.48
C PHE A 153 -1.31 -7.56 17.27
N LYS A 154 -2.06 -6.56 16.80
CA LYS A 154 -2.22 -5.26 17.50
C LYS A 154 -2.72 -5.37 18.94
N ARG A 155 -3.49 -6.42 19.27
CA ARG A 155 -4.01 -6.60 20.63
C ARG A 155 -2.98 -7.11 21.60
N VAL A 156 -1.92 -7.74 21.11
CA VAL A 156 -0.87 -8.35 21.96
C VAL A 156 0.44 -7.57 21.92
N SER A 157 0.71 -6.87 20.83
CA SER A 157 1.92 -6.05 20.66
C SER A 157 1.83 -4.75 21.48
N LYS A 158 2.93 -4.43 22.16
CA LYS A 158 3.12 -3.14 22.84
C LYS A 158 3.90 -2.13 22.00
N LEU A 159 4.40 -2.53 20.83
CA LEU A 159 5.21 -1.71 19.94
C LEU A 159 4.38 -0.93 18.91
N ILE A 160 3.10 -1.34 18.71
CA ILE A 160 2.23 -0.72 17.72
C ILE A 160 1.57 0.53 18.29
N GLU A 161 1.79 1.62 17.62
CA GLU A 161 1.14 2.89 17.95
C GLU A 161 -0.24 3.03 17.31
N GLN A 162 -1.01 4.00 17.83
CA GLN A 162 -2.29 4.39 17.22
C GLN A 162 -2.04 4.84 15.77
N ASP A 163 -2.95 4.46 14.85
CA ASP A 163 -2.88 4.75 13.41
C ASP A 163 -1.76 4.01 12.62
N GLN A 164 -0.96 3.16 13.25
CA GLN A 164 -0.11 2.22 12.54
C GLN A 164 -0.91 1.02 12.02
N THR A 165 -0.69 0.69 10.77
CA THR A 165 -1.37 -0.38 10.03
C THR A 165 -0.37 -1.18 9.20
N LEU A 166 -0.81 -2.23 8.50
CA LEU A 166 0.05 -2.92 7.53
C LEU A 166 0.60 -1.97 6.44
N TYR A 167 -0.14 -0.92 6.08
CA TYR A 167 0.36 0.10 5.15
C TYR A 167 1.47 0.97 5.72
N SER A 168 1.64 1.02 7.04
CA SER A 168 2.76 1.70 7.69
C SER A 168 4.11 1.10 7.29
N PHE A 169 4.20 -0.22 7.09
CA PHE A 169 5.40 -0.86 6.53
C PHE A 169 5.72 -0.33 5.12
N ARG A 170 4.72 -0.17 4.27
CA ARG A 170 4.90 0.40 2.93
C ARG A 170 5.32 1.87 3.01
N HIS A 171 4.78 2.61 3.97
CA HIS A 171 5.15 4.01 4.20
C HIS A 171 6.61 4.13 4.64
N SER A 172 7.03 3.37 5.65
CA SER A 172 8.43 3.35 6.13
C SER A 172 9.39 2.94 5.01
N GLY A 173 9.06 1.89 4.24
CA GLY A 173 9.88 1.49 3.09
C GLY A 173 9.99 2.57 2.00
N ALA A 174 8.92 3.34 1.78
CA ALA A 174 8.94 4.47 0.85
C ALA A 174 9.88 5.59 1.33
N ILE A 175 9.84 5.92 2.62
CA ILE A 175 10.73 6.88 3.26
C ILE A 175 12.18 6.42 3.13
N ASP A 176 12.47 5.15 3.42
CA ASP A 176 13.83 4.60 3.35
C ASP A 176 14.41 4.62 1.94
N ILE A 177 13.61 4.29 0.91
CA ILE A 177 14.04 4.42 -0.48
C ILE A 177 14.38 5.87 -0.81
N PHE A 178 13.54 6.82 -0.38
CA PHE A 178 13.79 8.23 -0.65
C PHE A 178 15.04 8.72 0.08
N LYS A 179 15.19 8.42 1.37
CA LYS A 179 16.40 8.76 2.14
C LYS A 179 17.68 8.19 1.53
N ARG A 180 17.64 6.99 0.98
CA ARG A 180 18.79 6.33 0.33
C ARG A 180 19.13 6.86 -1.04
N THR A 181 18.14 7.34 -1.79
CA THR A 181 18.33 7.65 -3.22
C THR A 181 18.20 9.13 -3.55
N GLY A 182 17.62 9.94 -2.67
CA GLY A 182 17.26 11.34 -2.91
C GLY A 182 16.25 11.54 -4.06
N SER A 183 15.72 10.45 -4.66
CA SER A 183 15.02 10.50 -5.93
C SER A 183 13.53 10.17 -5.80
N ILE A 184 12.70 11.19 -5.98
CA ILE A 184 11.24 11.02 -6.01
C ILE A 184 10.77 10.19 -7.21
N THR A 185 11.49 10.23 -8.34
CA THR A 185 11.18 9.44 -9.53
C THR A 185 11.45 7.95 -9.32
N LYS A 186 12.56 7.59 -8.63
CA LYS A 186 12.83 6.22 -8.21
C LYS A 186 11.75 5.72 -7.24
N LEU A 187 11.35 6.57 -6.28
CA LEU A 187 10.25 6.26 -5.37
C LEU A 187 8.93 6.03 -6.12
N GLN A 188 8.57 6.92 -7.04
CA GLN A 188 7.37 6.78 -7.88
C GLN A 188 7.36 5.44 -8.62
N LYS A 189 8.47 5.08 -9.25
CA LYS A 189 8.64 3.82 -9.98
C LYS A 189 8.49 2.61 -9.05
N ALA A 190 9.17 2.63 -7.90
CA ALA A 190 9.10 1.56 -6.90
C ALA A 190 7.68 1.38 -6.34
N MET A 191 6.97 2.47 -6.07
CA MET A 191 5.59 2.46 -5.57
C MET A 191 4.55 2.09 -6.64
N GLY A 192 4.90 2.21 -7.92
CA GLY A 192 3.97 2.03 -9.05
C GLY A 192 2.89 3.12 -9.11
N HIS A 193 3.23 4.36 -8.77
CA HIS A 193 2.31 5.48 -8.81
C HIS A 193 2.27 6.10 -10.21
N SER A 194 1.07 6.50 -10.65
CA SER A 194 0.86 7.18 -11.94
C SER A 194 1.29 8.64 -11.93
N SER A 195 1.45 9.25 -10.75
CA SER A 195 1.76 10.67 -10.56
C SER A 195 2.79 10.86 -9.44
N LEU A 196 3.70 11.82 -9.63
CA LEU A 196 4.67 12.24 -8.60
C LEU A 196 3.96 12.80 -7.35
N ALA A 197 2.87 13.54 -7.53
CA ALA A 197 2.11 14.09 -6.42
C ALA A 197 1.64 13.03 -5.42
N VAL A 198 1.26 11.84 -5.91
CA VAL A 198 0.91 10.70 -5.03
C VAL A 198 2.13 10.20 -4.27
N SER A 199 3.32 10.19 -4.85
CA SER A 199 4.55 9.77 -4.17
C SER A 199 4.98 10.78 -3.10
N LEU A 200 4.82 12.08 -3.37
CA LEU A 200 5.11 13.15 -2.41
C LEU A 200 4.25 13.05 -1.14
N THR A 201 3.04 12.48 -1.20
CA THR A 201 2.21 12.30 0.00
C THR A 201 2.87 11.37 1.03
N TYR A 202 3.74 10.44 0.61
CA TYR A 202 4.48 9.56 1.50
C TYR A 202 5.67 10.24 2.18
N LEU A 203 6.09 11.39 1.67
CA LEU A 203 7.22 12.15 2.19
C LEU A 203 6.77 13.34 3.05
N ARG A 204 5.45 13.53 3.23
CA ARG A 204 4.93 14.57 4.11
C ARG A 204 5.37 14.31 5.55
N GLY A 205 5.93 15.33 6.18
CA GLY A 205 6.46 15.25 7.56
C GLY A 205 7.89 14.74 7.66
N LEU A 206 8.56 14.45 6.52
CA LEU A 206 10.02 14.39 6.54
C LEU A 206 10.56 15.82 6.71
N GLU A 207 11.41 15.99 7.70
CA GLU A 207 12.23 17.19 7.79
C GLU A 207 13.16 17.20 6.58
N VAL A 208 13.03 18.22 5.74
CA VAL A 208 14.00 18.53 4.71
C VAL A 208 15.05 19.39 5.42
N SER A 209 16.31 18.95 5.44
CA SER A 209 17.41 19.77 5.92
C SER A 209 17.44 21.08 5.13
N ASP A 210 17.80 22.17 5.78
CA ASP A 210 18.06 23.44 5.11
C ASP A 210 19.13 23.24 4.03
N LEU A 211 19.07 24.04 2.96
CA LEU A 211 20.07 24.01 1.91
C LEU A 211 21.43 24.40 2.47
N GLU A 212 22.43 23.57 2.20
CA GLU A 212 23.84 23.85 2.51
C GLU A 212 24.56 24.38 1.25
N GLU A 213 25.73 25.00 1.42
CA GLU A 213 26.54 25.50 0.30
C GLU A 213 26.88 24.37 -0.69
N SER A 214 27.08 23.15 -0.20
CA SER A 214 27.35 21.95 -0.99
C SER A 214 26.18 21.52 -1.90
N ASP A 215 24.96 22.00 -1.62
CA ASP A 215 23.76 21.70 -2.43
C ASP A 215 23.64 22.67 -3.63
N MET A 216 24.46 23.74 -3.64
CA MET A 216 24.39 24.76 -4.68
C MET A 216 25.20 24.37 -5.92
N PRO A 217 24.82 24.89 -7.12
CA PRO A 217 25.57 24.61 -8.34
C PRO A 217 27.05 25.03 -8.19
N MET A 218 27.94 24.14 -8.54
CA MET A 218 29.37 24.41 -8.61
C MET A 218 29.78 24.81 -10.04
N VAL A 219 30.71 25.79 -10.18
CA VAL A 219 31.30 26.24 -11.45
C VAL A 219 32.74 25.77 -11.54
#